data_c1e37d821a7e9ad46f77cf49ef264bb8
#
_entry.id   c1e37d821a7e9ad46f77cf49ef264bb8
#
_cell.length_a   1.000
_cell.length_b   1.000
_cell.length_c   1.000
_cell.angle_alpha   90.00
_cell.angle_beta   90.00
_cell.angle_gamma   90.00
#
_symmetry.space_group_name_H-M   'P 1'
#
loop_
_entity.id
_entity.type
_entity.pdbx_description
1 polymer ?
#
loop_
_entity_poly.entity_id
_entity_poly.type
_entity_poly.pdbx_seq_one_letter_code
_entity_poly.pdbx_strand_id
1 'polypeptide(L)'
;DPRGNATGRMGKSACGALGYAKVDSHYADKTVIITDNLVDYVHNYAIPQTDVDYVVEVESIGDPEGIASGAVGFTKNPIQIKIAELAGEFLDQAGIIKDGFVFQLGAGGAPLTVAKFIAEKLRKRGEVGGFAIGGATGILTGMLEEGLIRAIYDTQTFDTTAAASLDKNPAHIEMSASMYANPWTDCTTNYLDVVFLGATEIDLDFNVNVMTDSNGVLMGASGGHSDTAAGAKCTVITCPLIRGRLPMIRDKVATVITPGSSVDVLVTEYGIAINPARTDLIERFKDSNLPIYTIEELQQLAFDLVGKPQDIPVSDKDEDIIAIVEYRDGSIIDVV
;
A
#
# COMPACT_ATOMS: atom_id res chain seq x y z
N ASP A 1 -28.45 7.04 -8.76
CA ASP A 1 -29.84 7.46 -8.98
C ASP A 1 -29.94 8.27 -10.29
N PRO A 2 -31.15 8.59 -10.78
CA PRO A 2 -31.32 9.31 -12.04
C PRO A 2 -30.75 10.73 -12.04
N ARG A 3 -30.39 11.26 -10.88
CA ARG A 3 -29.76 12.59 -10.75
C ARG A 3 -28.24 12.52 -10.87
N GLY A 4 -27.65 11.32 -10.75
CA GLY A 4 -26.22 11.12 -10.83
C GLY A 4 -25.53 10.82 -9.51
N ASN A 5 -26.22 10.87 -8.34
CA ASN A 5 -25.56 10.40 -7.11
C ASN A 5 -25.23 8.92 -7.21
N ALA A 6 -23.98 8.55 -6.95
CA ALA A 6 -23.48 7.18 -7.12
C ALA A 6 -22.70 6.67 -5.90
N THR A 7 -22.80 5.37 -5.70
CA THR A 7 -22.09 4.65 -4.64
C THR A 7 -21.70 3.25 -5.11
N GLY A 8 -20.58 2.72 -4.63
CA GLY A 8 -20.18 1.33 -4.84
C GLY A 8 -20.65 0.37 -3.74
N ARG A 9 -21.43 0.83 -2.76
CA ARG A 9 -21.76 0.07 -1.53
C ARG A 9 -22.86 -0.97 -1.70
N MET A 10 -23.77 -0.79 -2.66
CA MET A 10 -25.00 -1.59 -2.74
C MET A 10 -25.25 -2.13 -4.15
N GLY A 11 -26.18 -3.08 -4.24
CA GLY A 11 -26.58 -3.72 -5.50
C GLY A 11 -25.85 -5.04 -5.73
N LYS A 12 -26.25 -5.71 -6.84
CA LYS A 12 -25.68 -7.02 -7.21
C LYS A 12 -24.19 -6.95 -7.59
N SER A 13 -23.74 -5.78 -8.04
CA SER A 13 -22.37 -5.52 -8.47
C SER A 13 -21.66 -4.52 -7.54
N ALA A 14 -21.98 -4.55 -6.23
CA ALA A 14 -21.32 -3.72 -5.24
C ALA A 14 -19.80 -3.91 -5.28
N CYS A 15 -19.04 -2.82 -5.44
CA CYS A 15 -17.60 -2.81 -5.61
C CYS A 15 -16.85 -2.15 -4.43
N GLY A 16 -17.58 -1.61 -3.44
CA GLY A 16 -17.00 -0.98 -2.27
C GLY A 16 -16.69 0.51 -2.47
N ALA A 17 -15.55 0.96 -1.96
CA ALA A 17 -15.15 2.36 -1.96
C ALA A 17 -14.80 2.89 -3.36
N LEU A 18 -15.25 4.11 -3.66
CA LEU A 18 -15.01 4.84 -4.90
C LEU A 18 -14.04 6.02 -4.67
N GLY A 19 -13.04 5.86 -3.80
CA GLY A 19 -12.20 6.96 -3.35
C GLY A 19 -11.41 7.65 -4.48
N TYR A 20 -10.90 6.90 -5.44
CA TYR A 20 -10.24 7.45 -6.63
C TYR A 20 -11.27 8.03 -7.60
N ALA A 21 -12.32 7.27 -7.94
CA ALA A 21 -13.36 7.70 -8.86
C ALA A 21 -14.07 9.00 -8.40
N LYS A 22 -14.14 9.24 -7.08
CA LYS A 22 -14.65 10.51 -6.53
C LYS A 22 -13.79 11.70 -6.92
N VAL A 23 -12.45 11.55 -6.86
CA VAL A 23 -11.55 12.63 -7.27
C VAL A 23 -11.57 12.80 -8.78
N ASP A 24 -11.56 11.69 -9.51
CA ASP A 24 -11.63 11.71 -10.97
C ASP A 24 -12.89 12.41 -11.47
N SER A 25 -14.06 12.11 -10.88
CA SER A 25 -15.33 12.76 -11.23
C SER A 25 -15.33 14.26 -10.96
N HIS A 26 -14.60 14.70 -9.95
CA HIS A 26 -14.52 16.11 -9.58
C HIS A 26 -13.66 16.94 -10.55
N TYR A 27 -12.67 16.33 -11.20
CA TYR A 27 -11.73 17.02 -12.08
C TYR A 27 -11.87 16.66 -13.56
N ALA A 28 -12.64 15.64 -13.91
CA ALA A 28 -12.88 15.26 -15.30
C ALA A 28 -13.77 16.29 -16.03
N ASP A 29 -13.49 16.51 -17.31
CA ASP A 29 -14.33 17.37 -18.17
C ASP A 29 -15.75 16.81 -18.36
N LYS A 30 -15.88 15.47 -18.29
CA LYS A 30 -17.13 14.73 -18.39
C LYS A 30 -17.13 13.50 -17.51
N THR A 31 -18.20 13.34 -16.74
CA THR A 31 -18.41 12.18 -15.88
C THR A 31 -19.66 11.42 -16.32
N VAL A 32 -19.48 10.13 -16.59
CA VAL A 32 -20.57 9.22 -16.96
C VAL A 32 -20.66 8.11 -15.90
N ILE A 33 -21.81 8.00 -15.24
CA ILE A 33 -22.11 6.88 -14.37
C ILE A 33 -22.75 5.76 -15.18
N ILE A 34 -22.13 4.59 -15.20
CA ILE A 34 -22.69 3.37 -15.77
C ILE A 34 -23.11 2.46 -14.63
N THR A 35 -24.36 2.05 -14.59
CA THR A 35 -24.92 1.27 -13.48
C THR A 35 -25.82 0.15 -13.97
N ASP A 36 -25.80 -0.98 -13.27
CA ASP A 36 -26.77 -2.09 -13.41
C ASP A 36 -27.71 -2.17 -12.20
N ASN A 37 -27.72 -1.12 -11.37
CA ASN A 37 -28.58 -0.98 -10.20
C ASN A 37 -29.03 0.47 -10.04
N LEU A 38 -29.92 0.92 -10.96
CA LEU A 38 -30.50 2.23 -10.88
C LEU A 38 -31.59 2.25 -9.80
N VAL A 39 -31.45 3.14 -8.82
CA VAL A 39 -32.38 3.30 -7.69
C VAL A 39 -32.96 4.71 -7.68
N ASP A 40 -34.10 4.93 -7.02
CA ASP A 40 -34.75 6.23 -6.97
C ASP A 40 -33.89 7.30 -6.31
N TYR A 41 -33.13 6.94 -5.26
CA TYR A 41 -32.25 7.85 -4.53
C TYR A 41 -31.13 7.12 -3.82
N VAL A 42 -29.92 7.73 -3.87
CA VAL A 42 -28.73 7.27 -3.15
C VAL A 42 -28.44 8.22 -1.99
N HIS A 43 -28.59 7.75 -0.73
CA HIS A 43 -28.38 8.58 0.47
C HIS A 43 -26.89 8.77 0.81
N ASN A 44 -26.10 7.72 0.72
CA ASN A 44 -24.68 7.71 1.08
C ASN A 44 -23.83 7.61 -0.18
N TYR A 45 -23.88 8.67 -1.01
CA TYR A 45 -23.13 8.70 -2.26
C TYR A 45 -21.65 9.04 -2.04
N ALA A 46 -20.79 8.40 -2.81
CA ALA A 46 -19.38 8.79 -2.94
C ALA A 46 -19.25 9.89 -4.00
N ILE A 47 -19.94 9.76 -5.13
CA ILE A 47 -19.94 10.72 -6.22
C ILE A 47 -21.25 11.50 -6.18
N PRO A 48 -21.21 12.84 -6.01
CA PRO A 48 -22.41 13.69 -5.98
C PRO A 48 -22.94 13.97 -7.39
N GLN A 49 -24.23 14.17 -7.49
CA GLN A 49 -24.89 14.53 -8.76
C GLN A 49 -24.32 15.79 -9.42
N THR A 50 -23.66 16.67 -8.68
CA THR A 50 -23.04 17.89 -9.20
C THR A 50 -21.84 17.63 -10.10
N ASP A 51 -21.23 16.46 -9.97
CA ASP A 51 -20.03 16.06 -10.69
C ASP A 51 -20.37 15.12 -11.87
N VAL A 52 -21.67 14.86 -12.15
CA VAL A 52 -22.11 13.85 -13.11
C VAL A 52 -22.88 14.51 -14.28
N ASP A 53 -22.42 14.23 -15.50
CA ASP A 53 -23.07 14.70 -16.74
C ASP A 53 -24.11 13.70 -17.26
N TYR A 54 -23.85 12.40 -17.15
CA TYR A 54 -24.70 11.36 -17.71
C TYR A 54 -24.84 10.16 -16.78
N VAL A 55 -26.04 9.56 -16.79
CA VAL A 55 -26.32 8.28 -16.13
C VAL A 55 -26.81 7.29 -17.19
N VAL A 56 -26.20 6.14 -17.29
CA VAL A 56 -26.49 5.08 -18.24
C VAL A 56 -26.80 3.79 -17.48
N GLU A 57 -28.05 3.34 -17.59
CA GLU A 57 -28.47 2.05 -17.09
C GLU A 57 -28.11 0.95 -18.10
N VAL A 58 -27.48 -0.12 -17.63
CA VAL A 58 -27.09 -1.29 -18.41
C VAL A 58 -27.57 -2.57 -17.70
N GLU A 59 -27.61 -3.69 -18.43
CA GLU A 59 -28.01 -4.98 -17.86
C GLU A 59 -26.98 -5.51 -16.86
N SER A 60 -25.68 -5.27 -17.11
CA SER A 60 -24.58 -5.68 -16.24
C SER A 60 -23.37 -4.75 -16.42
N ILE A 61 -22.72 -4.35 -15.34
CA ILE A 61 -21.44 -3.62 -15.36
C ILE A 61 -20.22 -4.55 -15.25
N GLY A 62 -20.44 -5.85 -15.10
CA GLY A 62 -19.38 -6.86 -14.99
C GLY A 62 -19.66 -7.91 -13.93
N ASP A 63 -18.66 -8.73 -13.67
CA ASP A 63 -18.69 -9.78 -12.64
C ASP A 63 -18.10 -9.23 -11.32
N PRO A 64 -18.89 -9.11 -10.24
CA PRO A 64 -18.40 -8.64 -8.94
C PRO A 64 -17.30 -9.54 -8.34
N GLU A 65 -17.26 -10.82 -8.67
CA GLU A 65 -16.17 -11.71 -8.24
C GLU A 65 -14.82 -11.35 -8.87
N GLY A 66 -14.80 -10.61 -9.98
CA GLY A 66 -13.60 -10.07 -10.61
C GLY A 66 -12.82 -9.08 -9.73
N ILE A 67 -13.45 -8.49 -8.69
CA ILE A 67 -12.77 -7.65 -7.69
C ILE A 67 -11.80 -8.47 -6.84
N ALA A 68 -12.07 -9.76 -6.62
CA ALA A 68 -11.23 -10.68 -5.89
C ALA A 68 -10.08 -11.17 -6.78
N SER A 69 -9.00 -10.40 -6.89
CA SER A 69 -7.86 -10.70 -7.77
C SER A 69 -7.06 -11.96 -7.39
N GLY A 70 -7.43 -12.70 -6.34
CA GLY A 70 -6.67 -13.83 -5.81
C GLY A 70 -5.33 -13.46 -5.15
N ALA A 71 -4.88 -12.22 -5.30
CA ALA A 71 -3.67 -11.70 -4.66
C ALA A 71 -3.94 -11.21 -3.22
N VAL A 72 -5.20 -11.20 -2.80
CA VAL A 72 -5.69 -10.56 -1.58
C VAL A 72 -5.92 -11.61 -0.50
N GLY A 73 -4.85 -12.17 0.05
CA GLY A 73 -4.92 -13.17 1.11
C GLY A 73 -3.59 -13.38 1.80
N PHE A 74 -3.60 -14.11 2.91
CA PHE A 74 -2.36 -14.52 3.55
C PHE A 74 -1.56 -15.41 2.62
N THR A 75 -0.30 -15.06 2.44
CA THR A 75 0.59 -15.86 1.60
C THR A 75 0.82 -17.25 2.20
N LYS A 76 1.00 -18.25 1.33
CA LYS A 76 1.48 -19.58 1.69
C LYS A 76 2.97 -19.77 1.37
N ASN A 77 3.62 -18.77 0.80
CA ASN A 77 5.04 -18.79 0.49
C ASN A 77 5.86 -18.66 1.77
N PRO A 78 6.72 -19.66 2.12
CA PRO A 78 7.50 -19.65 3.36
C PRO A 78 8.42 -18.42 3.50
N ILE A 79 8.99 -17.94 2.39
CA ILE A 79 9.85 -16.74 2.35
C ILE A 79 9.04 -15.53 2.80
N GLN A 80 7.87 -15.30 2.20
CA GLN A 80 7.02 -14.17 2.54
C GLN A 80 6.44 -14.26 3.95
N ILE A 81 6.17 -15.47 4.45
CA ILE A 81 5.76 -15.69 5.85
C ILE A 81 6.89 -15.30 6.78
N LYS A 82 8.14 -15.69 6.48
CA LYS A 82 9.32 -15.33 7.29
C LYS A 82 9.56 -13.82 7.33
N ILE A 83 9.41 -13.14 6.19
CA ILE A 83 9.47 -11.67 6.11
C ILE A 83 8.41 -11.04 7.02
N ALA A 84 7.15 -11.51 6.92
CA ALA A 84 6.06 -10.99 7.74
C ALA A 84 6.25 -11.25 9.23
N GLU A 85 6.82 -12.39 9.62
CA GLU A 85 7.19 -12.71 11.00
C GLU A 85 8.25 -11.74 11.52
N LEU A 86 9.36 -11.55 10.79
CA LEU A 86 10.41 -10.63 11.17
C LEU A 86 9.92 -9.19 11.26
N ALA A 87 9.07 -8.76 10.32
CA ALA A 87 8.44 -7.45 10.35
C ALA A 87 7.53 -7.26 11.57
N GLY A 88 6.73 -8.27 11.91
CA GLY A 88 5.88 -8.25 13.11
C GLY A 88 6.68 -8.19 14.42
N GLU A 89 7.77 -8.95 14.52
CA GLU A 89 8.68 -8.90 15.69
C GLU A 89 9.43 -7.58 15.76
N PHE A 90 9.86 -7.03 14.62
CA PHE A 90 10.46 -5.70 14.57
C PHE A 90 9.51 -4.64 15.13
N LEU A 91 8.26 -4.59 14.67
CA LEU A 91 7.26 -3.63 15.17
C LEU A 91 7.04 -3.75 16.68
N ASP A 92 7.00 -4.99 17.16
CA ASP A 92 6.79 -5.28 18.56
C ASP A 92 7.94 -4.74 19.42
N GLN A 93 9.19 -5.04 19.06
CA GLN A 93 10.38 -4.55 19.75
C GLN A 93 10.57 -3.03 19.56
N ALA A 94 10.16 -2.47 18.41
CA ALA A 94 10.14 -1.03 18.19
C ALA A 94 9.10 -0.31 19.07
N GLY A 95 8.14 -1.04 19.67
CA GLY A 95 7.06 -0.46 20.46
C GLY A 95 6.02 0.30 19.62
N ILE A 96 5.93 -0.03 18.34
CA ILE A 96 4.96 0.58 17.41
C ILE A 96 3.57 -0.02 17.62
N ILE A 97 3.49 -1.34 17.83
CA ILE A 97 2.21 -1.99 18.17
C ILE A 97 1.82 -1.61 19.60
N LYS A 98 0.79 -0.80 19.73
CA LYS A 98 0.25 -0.29 21.00
C LYS A 98 -1.22 0.08 20.83
N ASP A 99 -1.92 0.32 21.94
CA ASP A 99 -3.30 0.82 21.89
C ASP A 99 -3.39 2.09 21.04
N GLY A 100 -4.34 2.13 20.12
CA GLY A 100 -4.61 3.27 19.26
C GLY A 100 -3.65 3.48 18.08
N PHE A 101 -2.66 2.59 17.81
CA PHE A 101 -1.76 2.77 16.67
C PHE A 101 -2.49 2.71 15.33
N VAL A 102 -1.96 3.44 14.35
CA VAL A 102 -2.52 3.58 13.00
C VAL A 102 -1.58 2.97 11.99
N PHE A 103 -2.12 2.18 11.06
CA PHE A 103 -1.27 1.45 10.13
C PHE A 103 -1.89 1.28 8.74
N GLN A 104 -1.03 1.01 7.77
CA GLN A 104 -1.42 0.56 6.44
C GLN A 104 -0.61 -0.66 6.04
N LEU A 105 -1.28 -1.59 5.37
CA LEU A 105 -0.68 -2.77 4.77
C LEU A 105 -0.74 -2.61 3.24
N GLY A 106 0.41 -2.77 2.57
CA GLY A 106 0.45 -2.85 1.11
C GLY A 106 -0.32 -4.07 0.60
N ALA A 107 -0.87 -3.94 -0.59
CA ALA A 107 -1.46 -5.08 -1.30
C ALA A 107 -0.36 -6.11 -1.65
N GLY A 108 -0.61 -7.38 -1.35
CA GLY A 108 0.32 -8.46 -1.68
C GLY A 108 0.79 -9.28 -0.47
N GLY A 109 1.56 -10.33 -0.77
CA GLY A 109 1.84 -11.44 0.13
C GLY A 109 2.40 -11.12 1.50
N ALA A 110 3.66 -10.60 1.60
CA ALA A 110 4.29 -10.35 2.88
C ALA A 110 3.66 -9.16 3.62
N PRO A 111 3.47 -7.96 3.01
CA PRO A 111 2.84 -6.83 3.70
C PRO A 111 1.49 -7.19 4.33
N LEU A 112 0.62 -7.86 3.56
CA LEU A 112 -0.70 -8.24 4.06
C LEU A 112 -0.64 -9.32 5.14
N THR A 113 0.35 -10.23 5.07
CA THR A 113 0.52 -11.30 6.07
C THR A 113 1.00 -10.77 7.42
N VAL A 114 1.62 -9.58 7.47
CA VAL A 114 1.97 -8.90 8.74
C VAL A 114 0.73 -8.69 9.61
N ALA A 115 -0.46 -8.49 9.01
CA ALA A 115 -1.73 -8.36 9.76
C ALA A 115 -1.96 -9.50 10.75
N LYS A 116 -1.56 -10.74 10.39
CA LYS A 116 -1.68 -11.90 11.28
C LYS A 116 -0.87 -11.70 12.58
N PHE A 117 0.38 -11.26 12.44
CA PHE A 117 1.27 -11.04 13.58
C PHE A 117 0.82 -9.84 14.42
N ILE A 118 0.37 -8.77 13.78
CA ILE A 118 -0.25 -7.62 14.47
C ILE A 118 -1.46 -8.08 15.28
N ALA A 119 -2.39 -8.82 14.68
CA ALA A 119 -3.57 -9.32 15.35
C ALA A 119 -3.23 -10.22 16.56
N GLU A 120 -2.25 -11.11 16.42
CA GLU A 120 -1.78 -11.97 17.52
C GLU A 120 -1.22 -11.15 18.69
N LYS A 121 -0.43 -10.10 18.40
CA LYS A 121 0.14 -9.22 19.44
C LYS A 121 -0.95 -8.42 20.15
N LEU A 122 -1.91 -7.84 19.39
CA LEU A 122 -3.06 -7.11 19.96
C LEU A 122 -3.88 -8.00 20.89
N ARG A 123 -4.26 -9.21 20.43
CA ARG A 123 -5.00 -10.18 21.26
C ARG A 123 -4.25 -10.53 22.55
N LYS A 124 -2.95 -10.83 22.45
CA LYS A 124 -2.11 -11.21 23.60
C LYS A 124 -2.04 -10.12 24.65
N ARG A 125 -2.07 -8.84 24.24
CA ARG A 125 -1.96 -7.69 25.13
C ARG A 125 -3.31 -7.12 25.57
N GLY A 126 -4.40 -7.49 24.92
CA GLY A 126 -5.72 -6.85 25.12
C GLY A 126 -5.74 -5.39 24.64
N GLU A 127 -4.89 -5.06 23.68
CA GLU A 127 -4.80 -3.74 23.05
C GLU A 127 -5.64 -3.68 21.79
N VAL A 128 -6.10 -2.49 21.41
CA VAL A 128 -6.92 -2.25 20.21
C VAL A 128 -6.25 -1.20 19.35
N GLY A 129 -5.95 -1.52 18.09
CA GLY A 129 -5.43 -0.56 17.13
C GLY A 129 -6.39 0.59 16.88
N GLY A 130 -5.88 1.73 16.45
CA GLY A 130 -6.68 2.90 16.12
C GLY A 130 -7.49 2.65 14.85
N PHE A 131 -6.84 2.79 13.71
CA PHE A 131 -7.49 2.49 12.44
C PHE A 131 -6.47 2.00 11.39
N ALA A 132 -6.98 1.26 10.42
CA ALA A 132 -6.25 0.92 9.20
C ALA A 132 -6.70 1.85 8.08
N ILE A 133 -5.78 2.21 7.16
CA ILE A 133 -6.10 3.07 6.01
C ILE A 133 -5.67 2.44 4.69
N GLY A 134 -6.17 3.00 3.60
CA GLY A 134 -5.78 2.65 2.24
C GLY A 134 -6.77 1.70 1.59
N GLY A 135 -6.28 0.55 1.15
CA GLY A 135 -7.11 -0.46 0.52
C GLY A 135 -7.66 -1.47 1.52
N ALA A 136 -8.98 -1.66 1.57
CA ALA A 136 -9.60 -2.62 2.47
C ALA A 136 -9.67 -4.04 1.88
N THR A 137 -9.44 -5.02 2.75
CA THR A 137 -9.52 -6.45 2.45
C THR A 137 -10.34 -7.17 3.51
N GLY A 138 -10.81 -8.38 3.20
CA GLY A 138 -11.47 -9.25 4.16
C GLY A 138 -10.63 -9.54 5.42
N ILE A 139 -9.30 -9.44 5.34
CA ILE A 139 -8.41 -9.56 6.49
C ILE A 139 -8.59 -8.39 7.46
N LEU A 140 -8.59 -7.16 6.94
CA LEU A 140 -8.78 -5.96 7.75
C LEU A 140 -10.19 -5.87 8.32
N THR A 141 -11.21 -6.25 7.53
CA THR A 141 -12.60 -6.29 8.02
C THR A 141 -12.78 -7.34 9.10
N GLY A 142 -12.11 -8.49 8.99
CA GLY A 142 -12.07 -9.49 10.06
C GLY A 142 -11.47 -8.96 11.36
N MET A 143 -10.38 -8.19 11.28
CA MET A 143 -9.80 -7.51 12.46
C MET A 143 -10.77 -6.48 13.06
N LEU A 144 -11.52 -5.76 12.22
CA LEU A 144 -12.53 -4.80 12.67
C LEU A 144 -13.70 -5.50 13.38
N GLU A 145 -14.22 -6.57 12.80
CA GLU A 145 -15.33 -7.36 13.37
C GLU A 145 -14.94 -8.06 14.68
N GLU A 146 -13.68 -8.46 14.81
CA GLU A 146 -13.12 -9.03 16.04
C GLU A 146 -12.85 -7.95 17.13
N GLY A 147 -12.91 -6.67 16.77
CA GLY A 147 -12.64 -5.55 17.69
C GLY A 147 -11.14 -5.31 17.94
N LEU A 148 -10.26 -5.80 17.06
CA LEU A 148 -8.81 -5.58 17.15
C LEU A 148 -8.38 -4.21 16.62
N ILE A 149 -9.22 -3.57 15.81
CA ILE A 149 -9.06 -2.19 15.35
C ILE A 149 -10.40 -1.44 15.49
N ARG A 150 -10.34 -0.13 15.67
CA ARG A 150 -11.53 0.70 15.90
C ARG A 150 -12.23 1.11 14.62
N ALA A 151 -11.49 1.26 13.50
CA ALA A 151 -12.04 1.68 12.21
C ALA A 151 -11.16 1.24 11.03
N ILE A 152 -11.77 1.29 9.84
CA ILE A 152 -11.07 1.23 8.55
C ILE A 152 -11.45 2.49 7.77
N TYR A 153 -10.46 3.18 7.19
CA TYR A 153 -10.65 4.24 6.21
C TYR A 153 -10.25 3.70 4.84
N ASP A 154 -11.25 3.39 4.00
CA ASP A 154 -11.12 2.67 2.74
C ASP A 154 -11.18 3.62 1.54
N THR A 155 -10.11 3.65 0.76
CA THR A 155 -10.02 4.40 -0.49
C THR A 155 -10.34 3.52 -1.69
N GLN A 156 -9.99 2.21 -1.59
CA GLN A 156 -10.22 1.23 -2.65
C GLN A 156 -10.41 -0.16 -2.04
N THR A 157 -11.56 -0.74 -2.29
CA THR A 157 -11.90 -2.07 -1.78
C THR A 157 -11.32 -3.15 -2.69
N PHE A 158 -10.70 -4.19 -2.12
CA PHE A 158 -9.98 -5.22 -2.87
C PHE A 158 -10.64 -6.59 -2.91
N ASP A 159 -11.74 -6.80 -2.20
CA ASP A 159 -12.50 -8.05 -2.26
C ASP A 159 -13.97 -7.86 -1.89
N THR A 160 -14.79 -8.87 -2.22
CA THR A 160 -16.23 -8.84 -1.98
C THR A 160 -16.60 -8.82 -0.49
N THR A 161 -15.75 -9.39 0.38
CA THR A 161 -15.94 -9.34 1.84
C THR A 161 -15.81 -7.93 2.37
N ALA A 162 -14.79 -7.20 1.92
CA ALA A 162 -14.60 -5.80 2.29
C ALA A 162 -15.70 -4.90 1.71
N ALA A 163 -16.13 -5.14 0.45
CA ALA A 163 -17.26 -4.42 -0.14
C ALA A 163 -18.54 -4.59 0.69
N ALA A 164 -18.85 -5.82 1.11
CA ALA A 164 -20.00 -6.10 1.96
C ALA A 164 -19.88 -5.47 3.38
N SER A 165 -18.66 -5.38 3.92
CA SER A 165 -18.40 -4.73 5.20
C SER A 165 -18.66 -3.22 5.14
N LEU A 166 -18.26 -2.57 4.04
CA LEU A 166 -18.45 -1.12 3.85
C LEU A 166 -19.93 -0.70 3.89
N ASP A 167 -20.82 -1.55 3.40
CA ASP A 167 -22.26 -1.31 3.47
C ASP A 167 -22.84 -1.51 4.87
N LYS A 168 -22.31 -2.45 5.64
CA LYS A 168 -22.92 -2.95 6.88
C LYS A 168 -22.30 -2.38 8.16
N ASN A 169 -21.00 -2.12 8.16
CA ASN A 169 -20.27 -1.73 9.35
C ASN A 169 -19.99 -0.22 9.37
N PRO A 170 -20.59 0.56 10.28
CA PRO A 170 -20.41 2.01 10.32
C PRO A 170 -18.96 2.45 10.66
N ALA A 171 -18.14 1.56 11.21
CA ALA A 171 -16.72 1.82 11.45
C ALA A 171 -15.82 1.51 10.23
N HIS A 172 -16.40 0.98 9.14
CA HIS A 172 -15.78 0.89 7.83
C HIS A 172 -16.19 2.10 7.01
N ILE A 173 -15.28 3.06 6.87
CA ILE A 173 -15.53 4.42 6.38
C ILE A 173 -14.89 4.58 5.01
N GLU A 174 -15.67 4.97 4.02
CA GLU A 174 -15.17 5.35 2.70
C GLU A 174 -14.51 6.72 2.74
N MET A 175 -13.33 6.86 2.12
CA MET A 175 -12.64 8.13 1.97
C MET A 175 -12.22 8.37 0.53
N SER A 176 -12.14 9.65 0.13
CA SER A 176 -11.58 10.05 -1.16
C SER A 176 -10.06 9.89 -1.19
N ALA A 177 -9.48 9.78 -2.40
CA ALA A 177 -8.04 9.81 -2.57
C ALA A 177 -7.42 11.13 -2.06
N SER A 178 -8.14 12.25 -2.12
CA SER A 178 -7.70 13.51 -1.51
C SER A 178 -7.63 13.42 0.02
N MET A 179 -8.65 12.85 0.68
CA MET A 179 -8.61 12.63 2.12
C MET A 179 -7.52 11.63 2.51
N TYR A 180 -7.23 10.68 1.64
CA TYR A 180 -6.19 9.69 1.84
C TYR A 180 -4.79 10.31 1.84
N ALA A 181 -4.42 11.04 0.77
CA ALA A 181 -3.02 11.32 0.49
C ALA A 181 -2.69 12.71 -0.07
N ASN A 182 -3.65 13.66 -0.14
CA ASN A 182 -3.36 14.99 -0.67
C ASN A 182 -2.40 15.75 0.27
N PRO A 183 -1.16 16.08 -0.18
CA PRO A 183 -0.16 16.72 0.68
C PRO A 183 -0.50 18.18 1.05
N TRP A 184 -1.41 18.80 0.32
CA TRP A 184 -1.83 20.19 0.52
C TRP A 184 -2.96 20.35 1.53
N THR A 185 -3.46 19.23 2.06
CA THR A 185 -4.51 19.19 3.09
C THR A 185 -4.10 18.27 4.22
N ASP A 186 -4.86 18.27 5.31
CA ASP A 186 -4.69 17.29 6.38
C ASP A 186 -5.23 15.93 5.88
N CYS A 187 -4.32 15.05 5.45
CA CYS A 187 -4.66 13.75 4.91
C CYS A 187 -4.35 12.60 5.89
N THR A 188 -5.04 11.48 5.71
CA THR A 188 -4.98 10.36 6.66
C THR A 188 -3.61 9.67 6.69
N THR A 189 -2.82 9.74 5.61
CA THR A 189 -1.45 9.22 5.60
C THR A 189 -0.55 9.86 6.65
N ASN A 190 -0.82 11.12 7.05
CA ASN A 190 -0.04 11.82 8.08
C ASN A 190 -0.25 11.27 9.50
N TYR A 191 -1.25 10.43 9.71
CA TYR A 191 -1.53 9.79 11.00
C TYR A 191 -0.93 8.39 11.13
N LEU A 192 -0.31 7.85 10.08
CA LEU A 192 0.29 6.54 10.10
C LEU A 192 1.44 6.44 11.11
N ASP A 193 1.32 5.51 12.05
CA ASP A 193 2.45 5.10 12.89
C ASP A 193 3.38 4.16 12.10
N VAL A 194 2.81 3.35 11.20
CA VAL A 194 3.58 2.47 10.32
C VAL A 194 2.87 2.20 9.00
N VAL A 195 3.66 2.07 7.94
CA VAL A 195 3.21 1.53 6.65
C VAL A 195 4.12 0.38 6.21
N PHE A 196 3.51 -0.68 5.67
CA PHE A 196 4.20 -1.79 5.02
C PHE A 196 4.03 -1.70 3.52
N LEU A 197 5.15 -1.66 2.81
CA LEU A 197 5.17 -1.53 1.36
C LEU A 197 6.03 -2.64 0.75
N GLY A 198 5.69 -3.03 -0.48
CA GLY A 198 6.51 -3.93 -1.27
C GLY A 198 7.56 -3.19 -2.08
N ALA A 199 8.47 -3.94 -2.72
CA ALA A 199 9.42 -3.40 -3.67
C ALA A 199 9.65 -4.36 -4.83
N THR A 200 9.93 -3.83 -6.01
CA THR A 200 10.59 -4.57 -7.09
C THR A 200 12.09 -4.51 -6.94
N GLU A 201 12.60 -3.38 -6.46
CA GLU A 201 14.00 -3.15 -6.12
C GLU A 201 14.11 -2.09 -5.03
N ILE A 202 15.20 -2.13 -4.27
CA ILE A 202 15.64 -1.09 -3.33
C ILE A 202 17.14 -0.88 -3.52
N ASP A 203 17.64 0.34 -3.38
CA ASP A 203 19.07 0.60 -3.48
C ASP A 203 19.73 0.91 -2.12
N LEU A 204 21.06 1.14 -2.17
CA LEU A 204 21.87 1.40 -0.97
C LEU A 204 21.50 2.71 -0.27
N ASP A 205 20.87 3.64 -0.98
CA ASP A 205 20.32 4.88 -0.44
C ASP A 205 18.86 4.73 0.04
N PHE A 206 18.33 3.49 0.08
CA PHE A 206 16.94 3.16 0.42
C PHE A 206 15.90 3.69 -0.57
N ASN A 207 16.28 4.16 -1.76
CA ASN A 207 15.32 4.47 -2.80
C ASN A 207 14.62 3.19 -3.28
N VAL A 208 13.30 3.28 -3.53
CA VAL A 208 12.48 2.12 -3.86
C VAL A 208 11.85 2.27 -5.24
N ASN A 209 11.96 1.21 -6.03
CA ASN A 209 11.24 1.01 -7.28
C ASN A 209 10.09 0.02 -7.08
N VAL A 210 8.91 0.35 -7.60
CA VAL A 210 7.72 -0.51 -7.63
C VAL A 210 7.00 -0.47 -8.98
N MET A 211 7.41 0.37 -9.90
CA MET A 211 6.74 0.60 -11.19
C MET A 211 7.40 -0.10 -12.35
N THR A 212 8.72 -0.19 -12.35
CA THR A 212 9.46 -0.88 -13.43
C THR A 212 10.06 -2.18 -12.93
N ASP A 213 10.30 -3.11 -13.85
CA ASP A 213 11.18 -4.25 -13.59
C ASP A 213 12.66 -3.83 -13.63
N SER A 214 13.55 -4.79 -13.39
CA SER A 214 15.00 -4.56 -13.43
C SER A 214 15.54 -4.21 -14.81
N ASN A 215 14.74 -4.26 -15.87
CA ASN A 215 15.09 -3.85 -17.23
C ASN A 215 14.48 -2.49 -17.62
N GLY A 216 13.87 -1.79 -16.67
CA GLY A 216 13.20 -0.51 -16.92
C GLY A 216 11.82 -0.65 -17.58
N VAL A 217 11.30 -1.87 -17.75
CA VAL A 217 9.97 -2.07 -18.35
C VAL A 217 8.89 -1.72 -17.34
N LEU A 218 7.99 -0.81 -17.73
CA LEU A 218 6.86 -0.39 -16.91
C LEU A 218 5.91 -1.57 -16.67
N MET A 219 5.66 -1.89 -15.40
CA MET A 219 4.81 -3.00 -14.98
C MET A 219 3.48 -2.57 -14.40
N GLY A 220 3.38 -1.36 -13.87
CA GLY A 220 2.18 -0.87 -13.22
C GLY A 220 2.32 0.53 -12.64
N ALA A 221 1.44 0.89 -11.74
CA ALA A 221 1.42 2.18 -11.07
C ALA A 221 1.90 2.07 -9.62
N SER A 222 2.38 3.18 -9.07
CA SER A 222 2.85 3.27 -7.67
C SER A 222 1.71 3.22 -6.65
N GLY A 223 0.48 3.59 -7.05
CA GLY A 223 -0.61 3.84 -6.11
C GLY A 223 -0.19 4.88 -5.06
N GLY A 224 -0.53 4.65 -3.81
CA GLY A 224 -0.15 5.52 -2.69
C GLY A 224 1.21 5.20 -2.05
N HIS A 225 2.15 4.52 -2.76
CA HIS A 225 3.40 4.05 -2.18
C HIS A 225 4.25 5.19 -1.60
N SER A 226 4.57 6.20 -2.41
CA SER A 226 5.36 7.35 -1.99
C SER A 226 4.62 8.25 -1.01
N ASP A 227 3.30 8.40 -1.17
CA ASP A 227 2.46 9.20 -0.26
C ASP A 227 2.45 8.66 1.16
N THR A 228 2.24 7.35 1.28
CA THR A 228 2.19 6.70 2.59
C THR A 228 3.55 6.60 3.24
N ALA A 229 4.61 6.39 2.45
CA ALA A 229 5.98 6.45 2.94
C ALA A 229 6.32 7.83 3.50
N ALA A 230 5.96 8.90 2.80
CA ALA A 230 6.22 10.27 3.23
C ALA A 230 5.40 10.68 4.47
N GLY A 231 4.17 10.13 4.62
CA GLY A 231 3.29 10.47 5.75
C GLY A 231 3.54 9.66 7.01
N ALA A 232 4.04 8.43 6.90
CA ALA A 232 4.20 7.51 8.03
C ALA A 232 5.37 7.88 8.94
N LYS A 233 5.22 7.60 10.25
CA LYS A 233 6.32 7.73 11.23
C LYS A 233 7.38 6.63 11.07
N CYS A 234 6.97 5.49 10.50
CA CYS A 234 7.86 4.38 10.19
C CYS A 234 7.41 3.70 8.89
N THR A 235 8.28 3.73 7.88
CA THR A 235 8.06 3.05 6.60
C THR A 235 8.90 1.78 6.54
N VAL A 236 8.23 0.64 6.40
CA VAL A 236 8.85 -0.68 6.33
C VAL A 236 8.66 -1.26 4.93
N ILE A 237 9.76 -1.42 4.22
CA ILE A 237 9.79 -2.14 2.95
C ILE A 237 9.93 -3.63 3.23
N THR A 238 9.09 -4.44 2.61
CA THR A 238 9.14 -5.89 2.70
C THR A 238 9.32 -6.50 1.32
N CYS A 239 10.43 -7.14 1.07
CA CYS A 239 10.68 -7.87 -0.16
C CYS A 239 11.62 -9.07 0.10
N PRO A 240 11.57 -10.13 -0.72
CA PRO A 240 12.57 -11.18 -0.62
C PRO A 240 13.95 -10.62 -0.96
N LEU A 241 15.00 -11.20 -0.39
CA LEU A 241 16.37 -10.80 -0.72
C LEU A 241 16.68 -11.06 -2.19
N ILE A 242 16.10 -12.13 -2.74
CA ILE A 242 16.30 -12.58 -4.12
C ILE A 242 14.94 -12.95 -4.72
N ARG A 243 14.69 -12.51 -5.96
CA ARG A 243 13.53 -12.93 -6.76
C ARG A 243 14.00 -13.67 -8.00
N GLY A 244 13.74 -14.98 -8.06
CA GLY A 244 14.32 -15.84 -9.09
C GLY A 244 15.85 -15.89 -8.98
N ARG A 245 16.57 -15.24 -9.88
CA ARG A 245 18.05 -15.11 -9.87
C ARG A 245 18.51 -13.65 -9.76
N LEU A 246 17.60 -12.74 -9.43
CA LEU A 246 17.90 -11.32 -9.34
C LEU A 246 17.95 -10.89 -7.87
N PRO A 247 19.04 -10.26 -7.43
CA PRO A 247 19.10 -9.61 -6.13
C PRO A 247 18.13 -8.41 -6.14
N MET A 248 17.40 -8.23 -5.03
CA MET A 248 16.43 -7.14 -4.91
C MET A 248 17.09 -5.85 -4.42
N ILE A 249 18.26 -5.95 -3.77
CA ILE A 249 19.06 -4.80 -3.36
C ILE A 249 20.06 -4.49 -4.46
N ARG A 250 19.92 -3.30 -5.04
CA ARG A 250 20.72 -2.82 -6.19
C ARG A 250 21.72 -1.77 -5.73
N ASP A 251 22.75 -1.48 -6.54
CA ASP A 251 23.60 -0.31 -6.32
C ASP A 251 22.79 0.97 -6.49
N LYS A 252 21.94 1.01 -7.54
CA LYS A 252 20.88 2.00 -7.78
C LYS A 252 19.66 1.31 -8.38
N VAL A 253 18.47 1.76 -8.00
CA VAL A 253 17.22 1.30 -8.62
C VAL A 253 17.09 1.84 -10.05
N ALA A 254 16.39 1.08 -10.90
CA ALA A 254 16.13 1.51 -12.28
C ALA A 254 15.29 2.79 -12.36
N THR A 255 14.35 2.94 -11.43
CA THR A 255 13.47 4.11 -11.34
C THR A 255 13.16 4.41 -9.87
N VAL A 256 13.38 5.64 -9.44
CA VAL A 256 13.04 6.07 -8.08
C VAL A 256 11.56 6.45 -8.02
N ILE A 257 10.78 5.64 -7.32
CA ILE A 257 9.36 5.92 -7.07
C ILE A 257 9.16 6.46 -5.66
N THR A 258 9.87 5.89 -4.68
CA THR A 258 9.82 6.36 -3.30
C THR A 258 11.24 6.71 -2.86
N PRO A 259 11.51 7.99 -2.57
CA PRO A 259 12.82 8.43 -2.11
C PRO A 259 13.20 7.77 -0.78
N GLY A 260 14.47 7.38 -0.66
CA GLY A 260 15.01 6.73 0.53
C GLY A 260 14.93 7.58 1.80
N SER A 261 14.80 8.89 1.67
CA SER A 261 14.55 9.80 2.81
C SER A 261 13.22 9.55 3.53
N SER A 262 12.28 8.84 2.89
CA SER A 262 10.99 8.45 3.47
C SER A 262 10.90 6.94 3.76
N VAL A 263 12.01 6.21 3.69
CA VAL A 263 12.07 4.76 3.95
C VAL A 263 12.98 4.48 5.15
N ASP A 264 12.45 3.82 6.16
CA ASP A 264 13.13 3.62 7.43
C ASP A 264 13.76 2.25 7.59
N VAL A 265 13.11 1.22 7.06
CA VAL A 265 13.48 -0.19 7.32
C VAL A 265 13.24 -1.05 6.09
N LEU A 266 14.19 -1.93 5.79
CA LEU A 266 14.01 -3.04 4.86
C LEU A 266 13.94 -4.35 5.64
N VAL A 267 12.96 -5.20 5.36
CA VAL A 267 12.82 -6.54 5.92
C VAL A 267 12.85 -7.57 4.80
N THR A 268 13.81 -8.48 4.87
CA THR A 268 13.94 -9.65 4.01
C THR A 268 13.81 -10.94 4.83
N GLU A 269 13.75 -12.10 4.20
CA GLU A 269 13.76 -13.39 4.91
C GLU A 269 15.11 -13.70 5.60
N TYR A 270 16.17 -13.00 5.23
CA TYR A 270 17.51 -13.16 5.83
C TYR A 270 17.75 -12.20 6.99
N GLY A 271 17.13 -11.02 6.97
CA GLY A 271 17.32 -10.03 8.02
C GLY A 271 16.71 -8.68 7.72
N ILE A 272 17.03 -7.74 8.59
CA ILE A 272 16.47 -6.39 8.63
C ILE A 272 17.61 -5.40 8.46
N ALA A 273 17.45 -4.44 7.56
CA ALA A 273 18.32 -3.27 7.47
C ALA A 273 17.57 -2.02 7.90
N ILE A 274 18.18 -1.24 8.79
CA ILE A 274 17.64 0.03 9.28
C ILE A 274 18.36 1.15 8.53
N ASN A 275 17.60 2.10 7.97
CA ASN A 275 18.16 3.26 7.30
C ASN A 275 19.09 4.01 8.26
N PRO A 276 20.33 4.35 7.87
CA PRO A 276 21.30 5.07 8.72
C PRO A 276 20.79 6.41 9.28
N ALA A 277 19.82 7.02 8.61
CA ALA A 277 19.17 8.24 9.10
C ALA A 277 18.30 8.01 10.37
N ARG A 278 17.88 6.77 10.63
CA ARG A 278 17.07 6.39 11.79
C ARG A 278 17.92 5.96 12.98
N THR A 279 18.69 6.90 13.49
CA THR A 279 19.58 6.69 14.65
C THR A 279 18.81 6.25 15.91
N ASP A 280 17.55 6.66 16.05
CA ASP A 280 16.64 6.24 17.12
C ASP A 280 16.36 4.72 17.07
N LEU A 281 16.08 4.19 15.89
CA LEU A 281 15.86 2.76 15.69
C LEU A 281 17.17 1.96 15.84
N ILE A 282 18.27 2.46 15.27
CA ILE A 282 19.58 1.82 15.38
C ILE A 282 19.97 1.64 16.86
N GLU A 283 19.86 2.69 17.68
CA GLU A 283 20.15 2.60 19.12
C GLU A 283 19.21 1.64 19.84
N ARG A 284 17.91 1.64 19.45
CA ARG A 284 16.94 0.74 20.05
C ARG A 284 17.22 -0.73 19.78
N PHE A 285 17.74 -1.05 18.60
CA PHE A 285 17.97 -2.43 18.15
C PHE A 285 19.39 -2.92 18.34
N LYS A 286 20.30 -2.15 18.91
CA LYS A 286 21.73 -2.54 19.10
C LYS A 286 21.90 -3.84 19.89
N ASP A 287 21.04 -4.10 20.88
CA ASP A 287 21.06 -5.30 21.73
C ASP A 287 19.91 -6.27 21.39
N SER A 288 19.26 -6.09 20.22
CA SER A 288 18.18 -6.95 19.78
C SER A 288 18.70 -8.34 19.37
N ASN A 289 17.85 -9.35 19.56
CA ASN A 289 18.09 -10.69 19.05
C ASN A 289 17.62 -10.88 17.59
N LEU A 290 17.07 -9.84 16.96
CA LEU A 290 16.71 -9.88 15.55
C LEU A 290 17.98 -9.82 14.67
N PRO A 291 17.93 -10.43 13.49
CA PRO A 291 19.05 -10.39 12.54
C PRO A 291 19.13 -9.02 11.86
N ILE A 292 19.80 -8.08 12.54
CA ILE A 292 20.02 -6.72 12.03
C ILE A 292 21.32 -6.69 11.23
N TYR A 293 21.26 -6.17 10.03
CA TYR A 293 22.38 -6.00 9.09
C TYR A 293 22.41 -4.56 8.56
N THR A 294 23.51 -4.16 7.95
CA THR A 294 23.49 -3.01 7.05
C THR A 294 22.88 -3.43 5.71
N ILE A 295 22.42 -2.46 4.92
CA ILE A 295 21.85 -2.76 3.60
C ILE A 295 22.92 -3.33 2.66
N GLU A 296 24.19 -2.89 2.80
CA GLU A 296 25.35 -3.38 2.06
C GLU A 296 25.65 -4.85 2.40
N GLU A 297 25.55 -5.25 3.67
CA GLU A 297 25.73 -6.64 4.09
C GLU A 297 24.66 -7.56 3.49
N LEU A 298 23.40 -7.11 3.46
CA LEU A 298 22.32 -7.85 2.80
C LEU A 298 22.52 -7.90 1.27
N GLN A 299 22.97 -6.81 0.65
CA GLN A 299 23.30 -6.80 -0.77
C GLN A 299 24.42 -7.80 -1.09
N GLN A 300 25.51 -7.76 -0.30
CA GLN A 300 26.64 -8.69 -0.51
C GLN A 300 26.19 -10.15 -0.34
N LEU A 301 25.34 -10.44 0.64
CA LEU A 301 24.75 -11.77 0.81
C LEU A 301 23.95 -12.19 -0.44
N ALA A 302 23.18 -11.29 -1.03
CA ALA A 302 22.45 -11.58 -2.26
C ALA A 302 23.42 -11.86 -3.43
N PHE A 303 24.49 -11.07 -3.58
CA PHE A 303 25.49 -11.27 -4.63
C PHE A 303 26.27 -12.58 -4.45
N ASP A 304 26.55 -12.98 -3.22
CA ASP A 304 27.21 -14.26 -2.92
C ASP A 304 26.33 -15.46 -3.31
N LEU A 305 25.00 -15.30 -3.25
CA LEU A 305 24.04 -16.36 -3.57
C LEU A 305 23.75 -16.47 -5.08
N VAL A 306 23.64 -15.34 -5.79
CA VAL A 306 23.17 -15.33 -7.19
C VAL A 306 24.08 -14.58 -8.17
N GLY A 307 25.16 -13.97 -7.68
CA GLY A 307 26.06 -13.12 -8.46
C GLY A 307 25.58 -11.67 -8.54
N LYS A 308 26.52 -10.77 -8.83
CA LYS A 308 26.20 -9.37 -9.11
C LYS A 308 25.47 -9.27 -10.46
N PRO A 309 24.32 -8.61 -10.54
CA PRO A 309 23.62 -8.40 -11.80
C PRO A 309 24.44 -7.49 -12.72
N GLN A 310 24.23 -7.64 -14.02
CA GLN A 310 24.78 -6.70 -14.99
C GLN A 310 24.01 -5.37 -14.92
N ASP A 311 24.74 -4.28 -15.07
CA ASP A 311 24.12 -2.98 -15.22
C ASP A 311 23.37 -2.92 -16.55
N ILE A 312 22.17 -2.38 -16.52
CA ILE A 312 21.37 -2.17 -17.72
C ILE A 312 21.72 -0.78 -18.26
N PRO A 313 22.13 -0.67 -19.53
CA PRO A 313 22.34 0.65 -20.11
C PRO A 313 21.05 1.44 -20.12
N VAL A 314 21.04 2.57 -19.43
CA VAL A 314 19.98 3.55 -19.50
C VAL A 314 20.44 4.66 -20.44
N SER A 315 19.56 5.13 -21.33
CA SER A 315 19.87 6.28 -22.19
C SER A 315 20.02 7.53 -21.34
N ASP A 316 20.99 8.36 -21.68
CA ASP A 316 21.23 9.68 -21.09
C ASP A 316 20.67 10.82 -21.97
N LYS A 317 19.88 10.47 -23.00
CA LYS A 317 19.34 11.45 -23.94
C LYS A 317 17.92 11.85 -23.56
N ASP A 318 17.67 13.14 -23.49
CA ASP A 318 16.34 13.70 -23.21
C ASP A 318 15.27 13.22 -24.20
N GLU A 319 15.64 12.95 -25.47
CA GLU A 319 14.72 12.47 -26.53
C GLU A 319 14.21 11.04 -26.30
N ASP A 320 14.86 10.27 -25.43
CA ASP A 320 14.49 8.89 -25.11
C ASP A 320 13.59 8.82 -23.86
N ILE A 321 13.35 9.94 -23.17
CA ILE A 321 12.44 10.00 -22.01
C ILE A 321 11.00 9.80 -22.48
N ILE A 322 10.34 8.76 -21.97
CA ILE A 322 8.94 8.43 -22.30
C ILE A 322 7.95 8.79 -21.22
N ALA A 323 8.43 8.99 -19.98
CA ALA A 323 7.63 9.40 -18.84
C ALA A 323 8.48 10.12 -17.80
N ILE A 324 7.83 10.91 -16.96
CA ILE A 324 8.41 11.54 -15.78
C ILE A 324 7.79 10.95 -14.51
N VAL A 325 8.58 10.86 -13.44
CA VAL A 325 8.10 10.49 -12.11
C VAL A 325 7.92 11.77 -11.30
N GLU A 326 6.66 12.17 -11.18
CA GLU A 326 6.27 13.31 -10.35
C GLU A 326 6.00 12.84 -8.92
N TYR A 327 6.66 13.49 -7.96
CA TYR A 327 6.45 13.23 -6.54
C TYR A 327 5.20 13.96 -6.03
N ARG A 328 4.74 13.62 -4.84
CA ARG A 328 3.52 14.14 -4.21
C ARG A 328 3.45 15.67 -4.07
N ASP A 329 4.58 16.37 -4.08
CA ASP A 329 4.69 17.84 -3.99
C ASP A 329 4.80 18.53 -5.35
N GLY A 330 4.70 17.77 -6.44
CA GLY A 330 4.84 18.24 -7.81
C GLY A 330 6.30 18.33 -8.31
N SER A 331 7.28 17.93 -7.50
CA SER A 331 8.68 17.85 -7.95
C SER A 331 8.88 16.60 -8.83
N ILE A 332 9.72 16.73 -9.85
CA ILE A 332 10.15 15.58 -10.67
C ILE A 332 11.33 14.94 -9.96
N ILE A 333 11.19 13.64 -9.62
CA ILE A 333 12.22 12.88 -8.90
C ILE A 333 12.95 11.87 -9.76
N ASP A 334 12.39 11.48 -10.90
CA ASP A 334 13.03 10.58 -11.86
C ASP A 334 12.36 10.65 -13.23
N VAL A 335 12.89 9.89 -14.19
CA VAL A 335 12.37 9.71 -15.55
C VAL A 335 12.38 8.24 -15.95
N VAL A 336 11.54 7.87 -16.91
CA VAL A 336 11.50 6.52 -17.52
C VAL A 336 11.71 6.62 -19.01
#